data_b0ec692c75c0267c3c25f96bd920af36
#
_entry.id   b0ec692c75c0267c3c25f96bd920af36
#
_cell.length_a   1.000
_cell.length_b   1.000
_cell.length_c   1.000
_cell.angle_alpha   90.00
_cell.angle_beta   90.00
_cell.angle_gamma   90.00
#
_symmetry.space_group_name_H-M   'P 1'
#
loop_
_entity.id
_entity.type
_entity.pdbx_description
1 polymer ?
#
loop_
_entity_poly.entity_id
_entity_poly.type
_entity_poly.pdbx_seq_one_letter_code
_entity_poly.pdbx_strand_id
1 'polypeptide(L)'
;PFSAFINILAHPATAMISPAALKKYGKEIGFHPVGTGPYELLTWNQTDFVKVKKFPGYWQKGLPKLDTITWRPVVDNNTRAAMLQTGEAQFAFPIPYEQAAILQKNSKLELVASPSIMQRYISMNVTQKPFDNPKVREAINYAINRQALVKVAFAGYATPATGVLPPAIAYAQSYQPWPYDPAKARELLKEAGFPNGFSTTLWSSHNHSTAQKVLQFTQQQLAQVGIKVQVTAMDAGQRAAEVEGKGQKESGVRMFYTGWSASTGEADWALAPLFASQNWPPTLFNTAFYSNPQVDNDLADALKTTKPEEKARLYKDAQDLIWKESPWVPLVVEKLVSAHNKALTGFYIMPDTGFSFDDADLK
;
A
#
# COMPACT_ATOMS: atom_id res chain seq x y z
N PRO A 1 -19.55 -13.21 17.03
CA PRO A 1 -19.75 -12.13 16.07
C PRO A 1 -18.46 -11.85 15.30
N PHE A 2 -18.59 -11.30 14.09
CA PHE A 2 -17.46 -10.85 13.29
C PHE A 2 -17.81 -9.47 12.73
N SER A 3 -17.45 -8.42 13.44
CA SER A 3 -17.94 -7.07 13.20
C SER A 3 -17.37 -6.39 11.93
N ALA A 4 -16.30 -6.93 11.34
CA ALA A 4 -15.74 -6.46 10.07
C ALA A 4 -16.37 -7.12 8.82
N PHE A 5 -17.35 -8.02 8.98
CA PHE A 5 -17.89 -8.83 7.87
C PHE A 5 -18.40 -7.99 6.69
N ILE A 6 -19.16 -6.94 6.96
CA ILE A 6 -19.72 -6.08 5.89
C ILE A 6 -18.59 -5.41 5.09
N ASN A 7 -17.53 -4.95 5.76
CA ASN A 7 -16.41 -4.29 5.10
C ASN A 7 -15.59 -5.27 4.25
N ILE A 8 -15.49 -6.54 4.68
CA ILE A 8 -14.83 -7.58 3.89
C ILE A 8 -15.56 -7.85 2.57
N LEU A 9 -16.88 -7.71 2.52
CA LEU A 9 -17.63 -7.86 1.27
C LEU A 9 -17.30 -6.81 0.21
N ALA A 10 -16.65 -5.70 0.60
CA ALA A 10 -16.14 -4.72 -0.35
C ALA A 10 -14.80 -5.14 -0.99
N HIS A 11 -14.12 -6.16 -0.45
CA HIS A 11 -12.84 -6.62 -0.99
C HIS A 11 -13.05 -7.36 -2.32
N PRO A 12 -12.23 -7.13 -3.37
CA PRO A 12 -12.38 -7.76 -4.68
C PRO A 12 -12.43 -9.30 -4.66
N ALA A 13 -11.77 -9.93 -3.69
CA ALA A 13 -11.79 -11.40 -3.53
C ALA A 13 -13.17 -11.97 -3.16
N THR A 14 -14.13 -11.12 -2.77
CA THR A 14 -15.51 -11.53 -2.45
C THR A 14 -16.49 -11.29 -3.60
N ALA A 15 -15.98 -10.93 -4.79
CA ALA A 15 -16.82 -10.74 -5.99
C ALA A 15 -17.63 -12.01 -6.30
N MET A 16 -18.92 -11.80 -6.65
CA MET A 16 -19.83 -12.91 -6.96
C MET A 16 -19.43 -13.59 -8.27
N ILE A 17 -19.31 -14.90 -8.23
CA ILE A 17 -19.00 -15.74 -9.40
C ILE A 17 -20.19 -16.66 -9.66
N SER A 18 -20.53 -16.86 -10.94
CA SER A 18 -21.59 -17.79 -11.35
C SER A 18 -21.30 -19.23 -10.89
N PRO A 19 -22.19 -19.87 -10.10
CA PRO A 19 -22.02 -21.26 -9.70
C PRO A 19 -21.96 -22.22 -10.91
N ALA A 20 -22.71 -21.91 -11.97
CA ALA A 20 -22.69 -22.73 -13.20
C ALA A 20 -21.33 -22.62 -13.92
N ALA A 21 -20.75 -21.41 -13.98
CA ALA A 21 -19.41 -21.22 -14.55
C ALA A 21 -18.35 -21.92 -13.70
N LEU A 22 -18.42 -21.81 -12.37
CA LEU A 22 -17.51 -22.49 -11.46
C LEU A 22 -17.57 -24.01 -11.64
N LYS A 23 -18.77 -24.58 -11.75
CA LYS A 23 -18.97 -26.01 -12.03
C LYS A 23 -18.41 -26.42 -13.38
N LYS A 24 -18.54 -25.57 -14.42
CA LYS A 24 -18.09 -25.86 -15.78
C LYS A 24 -16.57 -25.79 -15.92
N TYR A 25 -15.94 -24.76 -15.35
CA TYR A 25 -14.54 -24.44 -15.60
C TYR A 25 -13.61 -24.83 -14.44
N GLY A 26 -14.13 -25.07 -13.24
CA GLY A 26 -13.33 -25.48 -12.09
C GLY A 26 -12.16 -24.52 -11.82
N LYS A 27 -10.95 -25.06 -11.82
CA LYS A 27 -9.72 -24.30 -11.59
C LYS A 27 -9.41 -23.27 -12.70
N GLU A 28 -9.99 -23.45 -13.89
CA GLU A 28 -9.81 -22.52 -15.04
C GLU A 28 -10.78 -21.32 -15.00
N ILE A 29 -11.58 -21.17 -13.94
CA ILE A 29 -12.57 -20.09 -13.81
C ILE A 29 -11.94 -18.69 -13.93
N GLY A 30 -10.68 -18.52 -13.54
CA GLY A 30 -9.95 -17.27 -13.67
C GLY A 30 -9.80 -16.80 -15.12
N PHE A 31 -9.79 -17.74 -16.09
CA PHE A 31 -9.74 -17.43 -17.52
C PHE A 31 -11.14 -17.29 -18.15
N HIS A 32 -12.18 -17.64 -17.41
CA HIS A 32 -13.57 -17.63 -17.86
C HIS A 32 -14.47 -16.93 -16.82
N PRO A 33 -14.17 -15.68 -16.42
CA PRO A 33 -14.93 -14.98 -15.39
C PRO A 33 -16.37 -14.76 -15.84
N VAL A 34 -17.32 -15.16 -15.01
CA VAL A 34 -18.76 -14.89 -15.18
C VAL A 34 -19.27 -14.36 -13.86
N GLY A 35 -19.62 -13.08 -13.85
CA GLY A 35 -20.08 -12.35 -12.67
C GLY A 35 -21.37 -11.59 -12.95
N THR A 36 -21.61 -10.52 -12.19
CA THR A 36 -22.81 -9.67 -12.23
C THR A 36 -22.52 -8.25 -12.73
N GLY A 37 -21.28 -7.99 -13.16
CA GLY A 37 -20.82 -6.68 -13.60
C GLY A 37 -21.34 -6.23 -14.97
N PRO A 38 -21.06 -4.96 -15.34
CA PRO A 38 -21.55 -4.36 -16.58
C PRO A 38 -20.83 -4.84 -17.84
N TYR A 39 -19.70 -5.50 -17.70
CA TYR A 39 -18.89 -5.99 -18.82
C TYR A 39 -18.68 -7.49 -18.73
N GLU A 40 -18.52 -8.13 -19.88
CA GLU A 40 -18.10 -9.53 -20.01
C GLU A 40 -16.76 -9.64 -20.73
N LEU A 41 -15.97 -10.65 -20.37
CA LEU A 41 -14.65 -10.89 -20.98
C LEU A 41 -14.82 -11.20 -22.48
N LEU A 42 -14.17 -10.41 -23.31
CA LEU A 42 -14.11 -10.64 -24.77
C LEU A 42 -12.84 -11.42 -25.13
N THR A 43 -11.68 -10.97 -24.67
CA THR A 43 -10.38 -11.60 -24.97
C THR A 43 -9.39 -11.25 -23.86
N TRP A 44 -8.60 -12.23 -23.46
CA TRP A 44 -7.47 -12.05 -22.59
C TRP A 44 -6.19 -12.63 -23.22
N ASN A 45 -5.27 -11.75 -23.60
CA ASN A 45 -3.89 -12.11 -23.89
C ASN A 45 -3.06 -11.82 -22.63
N GLN A 46 -2.57 -12.87 -21.96
CA GLN A 46 -1.92 -12.77 -20.64
C GLN A 46 -0.67 -11.88 -20.64
N THR A 47 -0.03 -11.69 -21.78
CA THR A 47 1.20 -10.89 -21.91
C THR A 47 0.99 -9.48 -22.46
N ASP A 48 -0.20 -9.17 -22.98
CA ASP A 48 -0.43 -7.92 -23.69
C ASP A 48 -1.65 -7.13 -23.17
N PHE A 49 -2.85 -7.75 -23.14
CA PHE A 49 -4.05 -6.99 -22.77
C PHE A 49 -5.20 -7.87 -22.25
N VAL A 50 -6.10 -7.24 -21.51
CA VAL A 50 -7.46 -7.74 -21.23
C VAL A 50 -8.45 -6.84 -21.93
N LYS A 51 -9.35 -7.42 -22.71
CA LYS A 51 -10.45 -6.70 -23.37
C LYS A 51 -11.79 -7.23 -22.93
N VAL A 52 -12.66 -6.32 -22.52
CA VAL A 52 -14.05 -6.61 -22.16
C VAL A 52 -15.00 -5.89 -23.10
N LYS A 53 -16.18 -6.40 -23.25
CA LYS A 53 -17.30 -5.79 -24.00
C LYS A 53 -18.50 -5.57 -23.09
N LYS A 54 -19.32 -4.60 -23.46
CA LYS A 54 -20.59 -4.30 -22.83
C LYS A 54 -21.47 -5.55 -22.71
N PHE A 55 -22.05 -5.76 -21.54
CA PHE A 55 -23.05 -6.80 -21.33
C PHE A 55 -24.45 -6.24 -21.57
N PRO A 56 -25.14 -6.62 -22.65
CA PRO A 56 -26.44 -6.07 -23.01
C PRO A 56 -27.54 -6.35 -21.95
N GLY A 57 -27.36 -7.43 -21.17
CA GLY A 57 -28.29 -7.83 -20.12
C GLY A 57 -27.99 -7.23 -18.75
N TYR A 58 -27.14 -6.18 -18.67
CA TYR A 58 -26.82 -5.57 -17.39
C TYR A 58 -28.06 -4.99 -16.72
N TRP A 59 -28.18 -5.19 -15.41
CA TRP A 59 -29.40 -4.85 -14.66
C TRP A 59 -29.65 -3.35 -14.51
N GLN A 60 -28.64 -2.50 -14.60
CA GLN A 60 -28.81 -1.05 -14.62
C GLN A 60 -29.07 -0.56 -16.06
N LYS A 61 -30.26 -0.03 -16.29
CA LYS A 61 -30.66 0.48 -17.60
C LYS A 61 -29.79 1.65 -18.06
N GLY A 62 -29.33 1.59 -19.30
CA GLY A 62 -28.49 2.65 -19.90
C GLY A 62 -27.01 2.50 -19.62
N LEU A 63 -26.59 1.50 -18.83
CA LEU A 63 -25.21 1.21 -18.51
C LEU A 63 -24.79 -0.19 -19.02
N PRO A 64 -23.49 -0.39 -19.24
CA PRO A 64 -22.45 0.64 -19.38
C PRO A 64 -22.61 1.41 -20.68
N LYS A 65 -21.98 2.59 -20.80
CA LYS A 65 -22.06 3.41 -22.04
C LYS A 65 -20.99 3.00 -23.06
N LEU A 66 -19.76 2.69 -22.58
CA LEU A 66 -18.69 2.24 -23.46
C LEU A 66 -18.97 0.84 -23.99
N ASP A 67 -18.78 0.62 -25.28
CA ASP A 67 -18.99 -0.69 -25.91
C ASP A 67 -17.86 -1.67 -25.53
N THR A 68 -16.63 -1.18 -25.43
CA THR A 68 -15.47 -1.99 -25.05
C THR A 68 -14.49 -1.20 -24.18
N ILE A 69 -13.78 -1.93 -23.31
CA ILE A 69 -12.63 -1.41 -22.57
C ILE A 69 -11.46 -2.37 -22.78
N THR A 70 -10.27 -1.82 -23.02
CA THR A 70 -9.04 -2.60 -23.15
C THR A 70 -8.03 -2.10 -22.12
N TRP A 71 -7.60 -2.98 -21.21
CA TRP A 71 -6.50 -2.71 -20.30
C TRP A 71 -5.21 -3.30 -20.87
N ARG A 72 -4.17 -2.48 -20.95
CA ARG A 72 -2.82 -2.89 -21.36
C ARG A 72 -1.83 -2.64 -20.23
N PRO A 73 -1.16 -3.68 -19.71
CA PRO A 73 -0.06 -3.50 -18.77
C PRO A 73 1.15 -2.90 -19.49
N VAL A 74 1.50 -1.67 -19.14
CA VAL A 74 2.67 -0.97 -19.68
C VAL A 74 3.64 -0.71 -18.55
N VAL A 75 4.69 -1.52 -18.45
CA VAL A 75 5.66 -1.51 -17.35
C VAL A 75 6.51 -0.23 -17.37
N ASP A 76 6.93 0.21 -18.56
CA ASP A 76 7.74 1.42 -18.68
C ASP A 76 6.90 2.68 -18.46
N ASN A 77 7.35 3.50 -17.53
CA ASN A 77 6.69 4.72 -17.09
C ASN A 77 6.59 5.79 -18.18
N ASN A 78 7.64 5.93 -19.01
CA ASN A 78 7.68 6.96 -20.05
C ASN A 78 6.79 6.56 -21.22
N THR A 79 6.81 5.29 -21.62
CA THR A 79 5.90 4.73 -22.63
C THR A 79 4.45 4.96 -22.24
N ARG A 80 4.09 4.68 -20.98
CA ARG A 80 2.71 4.86 -20.49
C ARG A 80 2.26 6.32 -20.58
N ALA A 81 3.14 7.26 -20.21
CA ALA A 81 2.86 8.70 -20.34
C ALA A 81 2.77 9.14 -21.81
N ALA A 82 3.63 8.60 -22.70
CA ALA A 82 3.61 8.90 -24.12
C ALA A 82 2.33 8.42 -24.82
N MET A 83 1.85 7.21 -24.51
CA MET A 83 0.59 6.67 -25.07
C MET A 83 -0.60 7.59 -24.76
N LEU A 84 -0.62 8.19 -23.58
CA LEU A 84 -1.65 9.17 -23.21
C LEU A 84 -1.51 10.48 -23.98
N GLN A 85 -0.29 10.96 -24.19
CA GLN A 85 -0.02 12.20 -24.95
C GLN A 85 -0.37 12.07 -26.43
N THR A 86 -0.15 10.90 -27.02
CA THR A 86 -0.47 10.59 -28.42
C THR A 86 -1.95 10.28 -28.65
N GLY A 87 -2.71 10.01 -27.58
CA GLY A 87 -4.10 9.59 -27.65
C GLY A 87 -4.29 8.08 -27.89
N GLU A 88 -3.22 7.30 -27.89
CA GLU A 88 -3.29 5.82 -27.96
C GLU A 88 -4.01 5.27 -26.74
N ALA A 89 -3.78 5.87 -25.56
CA ALA A 89 -4.51 5.59 -24.34
C ALA A 89 -5.42 6.77 -23.94
N GLN A 90 -6.63 6.48 -23.45
CA GLN A 90 -7.56 7.50 -22.95
C GLN A 90 -7.42 7.72 -21.45
N PHE A 91 -6.87 6.75 -20.74
CA PHE A 91 -6.59 6.77 -19.30
C PHE A 91 -5.25 6.09 -19.02
N ALA A 92 -4.47 6.61 -18.09
CA ALA A 92 -3.23 5.99 -17.64
C ALA A 92 -3.06 6.10 -16.11
N PHE A 93 -2.66 4.99 -15.49
CA PHE A 93 -2.35 4.89 -14.07
C PHE A 93 -1.29 3.79 -13.81
N PRO A 94 -0.40 3.98 -12.87
CA PRO A 94 -0.05 5.24 -12.24
C PRO A 94 0.74 6.14 -13.20
N ILE A 95 0.58 7.45 -13.03
CA ILE A 95 1.44 8.43 -13.70
C ILE A 95 2.70 8.62 -12.89
N PRO A 96 3.90 8.52 -13.50
CA PRO A 96 5.15 8.80 -12.79
C PRO A 96 5.18 10.27 -12.38
N TYR A 97 5.59 10.54 -11.15
CA TYR A 97 5.57 11.90 -10.59
C TYR A 97 6.39 12.89 -11.42
N GLU A 98 7.46 12.42 -12.05
CA GLU A 98 8.31 13.21 -12.93
C GLU A 98 7.58 13.69 -14.20
N GLN A 99 6.62 12.90 -14.67
CA GLN A 99 5.83 13.21 -15.88
C GLN A 99 4.58 14.03 -15.57
N ALA A 100 4.16 14.10 -14.32
CA ALA A 100 2.92 14.78 -13.92
C ALA A 100 2.89 16.23 -14.39
N ALA A 101 3.96 17.00 -14.14
CA ALA A 101 4.06 18.40 -14.54
C ALA A 101 4.06 18.61 -16.07
N ILE A 102 4.53 17.62 -16.84
CA ILE A 102 4.53 17.67 -18.31
C ILE A 102 3.11 17.40 -18.83
N LEU A 103 2.46 16.36 -18.33
CA LEU A 103 1.09 16.01 -18.73
C LEU A 103 0.08 17.09 -18.37
N GLN A 104 0.27 17.79 -17.25
CA GLN A 104 -0.59 18.88 -16.81
C GLN A 104 -0.60 20.07 -17.79
N LYS A 105 0.45 20.25 -18.59
CA LYS A 105 0.52 21.31 -19.62
C LYS A 105 -0.25 20.97 -20.89
N ASN A 106 -0.64 19.72 -21.08
CA ASN A 106 -1.39 19.29 -22.26
C ASN A 106 -2.88 19.66 -22.07
N SER A 107 -3.38 20.57 -22.91
CA SER A 107 -4.77 21.06 -22.81
C SER A 107 -5.86 19.99 -23.02
N LYS A 108 -5.52 18.88 -23.69
CA LYS A 108 -6.43 17.76 -23.93
C LYS A 108 -6.50 16.77 -22.77
N LEU A 109 -5.56 16.87 -21.84
CA LEU A 109 -5.45 15.94 -20.71
C LEU A 109 -5.87 16.59 -19.40
N GLU A 110 -6.32 15.79 -18.48
CA GLU A 110 -6.53 16.12 -17.08
C GLU A 110 -5.66 15.22 -16.22
N LEU A 111 -4.87 15.84 -15.33
CA LEU A 111 -4.10 15.14 -14.30
C LEU A 111 -4.87 15.18 -13.00
N VAL A 112 -5.09 14.02 -12.40
CA VAL A 112 -5.83 13.89 -11.13
C VAL A 112 -4.90 13.29 -10.08
N ALA A 113 -4.84 13.93 -8.90
CA ALA A 113 -4.13 13.44 -7.73
C ALA A 113 -5.14 13.18 -6.61
N SER A 114 -5.63 11.95 -6.54
CA SER A 114 -6.64 11.53 -5.57
C SER A 114 -6.02 11.09 -4.25
N PRO A 115 -6.69 11.28 -3.11
CA PRO A 115 -6.32 10.65 -1.85
C PRO A 115 -6.27 9.12 -1.98
N SER A 116 -5.36 8.48 -1.25
CA SER A 116 -5.31 7.02 -1.16
C SER A 116 -5.27 6.52 0.27
N ILE A 117 -5.41 5.21 0.41
CA ILE A 117 -5.16 4.47 1.65
C ILE A 117 -3.85 3.68 1.58
N MET A 118 -2.97 4.02 0.62
CA MET A 118 -1.66 3.40 0.47
C MET A 118 -0.65 4.06 1.41
N GLN A 119 -0.28 3.38 2.48
CA GLN A 119 0.77 3.82 3.38
C GLN A 119 2.08 3.13 3.07
N ARG A 120 3.17 3.92 2.96
CA ARG A 120 4.54 3.42 2.85
C ARG A 120 5.23 3.46 4.19
N TYR A 121 5.95 2.39 4.50
CA TYR A 121 6.66 2.25 5.77
C TYR A 121 7.88 1.35 5.63
N ILE A 122 8.73 1.37 6.65
CA ILE A 122 9.80 0.41 6.85
C ILE A 122 9.48 -0.36 8.13
N SER A 123 9.29 -1.67 8.04
CA SER A 123 9.23 -2.54 9.21
C SER A 123 10.64 -2.83 9.73
N MET A 124 10.79 -2.91 11.04
CA MET A 124 12.02 -3.27 11.73
C MET A 124 11.80 -4.59 12.46
N ASN A 125 12.65 -5.59 12.24
CA ASN A 125 12.54 -6.87 12.93
C ASN A 125 12.90 -6.70 14.41
N VAL A 126 11.88 -6.50 15.26
CA VAL A 126 12.03 -6.18 16.69
C VAL A 126 12.58 -7.34 17.53
N THR A 127 12.73 -8.52 16.95
CA THR A 127 13.31 -9.69 17.61
C THR A 127 14.80 -9.83 17.36
N GLN A 128 15.37 -8.98 16.50
CA GLN A 128 16.78 -9.02 16.09
C GLN A 128 17.53 -7.77 16.53
N LYS A 129 18.75 -7.98 17.06
CA LYS A 129 19.64 -6.84 17.39
C LYS A 129 20.00 -6.06 16.13
N PRO A 130 20.06 -4.73 16.25
CA PRO A 130 19.81 -3.91 17.43
C PRO A 130 18.35 -3.43 17.56
N PHE A 131 17.43 -3.90 16.72
CA PHE A 131 16.02 -3.44 16.67
C PHE A 131 15.15 -3.97 17.83
N ASP A 132 15.68 -4.92 18.61
CA ASP A 132 15.07 -5.35 19.90
C ASP A 132 15.06 -4.21 20.94
N ASN A 133 15.96 -3.21 20.80
CA ASN A 133 15.98 -2.04 21.65
C ASN A 133 15.05 -0.93 21.14
N PRO A 134 14.02 -0.52 21.91
CA PRO A 134 13.08 0.53 21.49
C PRO A 134 13.77 1.88 21.21
N LYS A 135 14.83 2.25 21.93
CA LYS A 135 15.57 3.50 21.67
C LYS A 135 16.21 3.52 20.27
N VAL A 136 16.63 2.36 19.76
CA VAL A 136 17.13 2.27 18.38
C VAL A 136 16.00 2.53 17.38
N ARG A 137 14.82 1.97 17.61
CA ARG A 137 13.66 2.17 16.74
C ARG A 137 13.18 3.63 16.74
N GLU A 138 13.14 4.25 17.93
CA GLU A 138 12.87 5.68 18.05
C GLU A 138 13.92 6.53 17.34
N ALA A 139 15.21 6.23 17.52
CA ALA A 139 16.31 6.96 16.86
C ALA A 139 16.16 6.96 15.34
N ILE A 140 15.79 5.80 14.76
CA ILE A 140 15.55 5.70 13.31
C ILE A 140 14.37 6.56 12.89
N ASN A 141 13.30 6.62 13.69
CA ASN A 141 12.15 7.47 13.42
C ASN A 141 12.51 8.97 13.45
N TYR A 142 13.35 9.43 14.39
CA TYR A 142 13.86 10.81 14.45
C TYR A 142 14.85 11.12 13.32
N ALA A 143 15.54 10.13 12.78
CA ALA A 143 16.55 10.32 11.74
C ALA A 143 15.97 10.58 10.35
N ILE A 144 14.68 10.34 10.10
CA ILE A 144 14.08 10.44 8.77
C ILE A 144 13.26 11.73 8.61
N ASN A 145 13.70 12.59 7.70
CA ASN A 145 12.97 13.82 7.31
C ASN A 145 11.86 13.49 6.31
N ARG A 146 10.64 13.25 6.82
CA ARG A 146 9.48 12.87 5.98
C ARG A 146 9.03 13.98 5.05
N GLN A 147 9.17 15.26 5.46
CA GLN A 147 8.83 16.41 4.60
C GLN A 147 9.78 16.51 3.40
N ALA A 148 11.07 16.29 3.61
CA ALA A 148 12.04 16.25 2.52
C ALA A 148 11.83 15.02 1.63
N LEU A 149 11.52 13.87 2.23
CA LEU A 149 11.20 12.63 1.50
C LEU A 149 10.03 12.84 0.53
N VAL A 150 8.95 13.51 0.98
CA VAL A 150 7.78 13.83 0.12
C VAL A 150 8.22 14.66 -1.10
N LYS A 151 9.10 15.64 -0.92
CA LYS A 151 9.59 16.48 -2.02
C LYS A 151 10.49 15.69 -2.98
N VAL A 152 11.44 14.93 -2.43
CA VAL A 152 12.49 14.26 -3.22
C VAL A 152 11.98 13.02 -3.96
N ALA A 153 11.22 12.16 -3.28
CA ALA A 153 10.77 10.89 -3.86
C ALA A 153 9.39 10.96 -4.49
N PHE A 154 8.49 11.78 -3.96
CA PHE A 154 7.08 11.81 -4.37
C PHE A 154 6.67 13.11 -5.08
N ALA A 155 7.61 14.03 -5.33
CA ALA A 155 7.36 15.32 -5.99
C ALA A 155 6.15 16.09 -5.40
N GLY A 156 5.87 15.94 -4.10
CA GLY A 156 4.72 16.55 -3.41
C GLY A 156 3.43 15.72 -3.47
N TYR A 157 3.41 14.58 -4.19
CA TYR A 157 2.23 13.70 -4.31
C TYR A 157 2.16 12.65 -3.18
N ALA A 158 2.49 13.07 -1.97
CA ALA A 158 2.30 12.28 -0.76
C ALA A 158 2.17 13.22 0.45
N THR A 159 1.71 12.69 1.57
CA THR A 159 1.70 13.38 2.87
C THR A 159 2.50 12.56 3.88
N PRO A 160 3.26 13.19 4.80
CA PRO A 160 3.89 12.47 5.90
C PRO A 160 2.87 11.64 6.69
N ALA A 161 3.23 10.41 7.03
CA ALA A 161 2.36 9.56 7.83
C ALA A 161 2.20 10.11 9.25
N THR A 162 0.97 10.15 9.73
CA THR A 162 0.59 10.62 11.07
C THR A 162 0.16 9.49 12.01
N GLY A 163 0.25 8.26 11.55
CA GLY A 163 -0.14 7.05 12.30
C GLY A 163 0.37 5.79 11.62
N VAL A 164 -0.02 4.66 12.14
CA VAL A 164 0.24 3.35 11.53
C VAL A 164 -0.81 2.99 10.48
N LEU A 165 -1.89 3.77 10.41
CA LEU A 165 -2.92 3.70 9.39
C LEU A 165 -3.05 5.05 8.66
N PRO A 166 -3.40 5.05 7.36
CA PRO A 166 -3.82 6.27 6.68
C PRO A 166 -5.06 6.88 7.35
N PRO A 167 -5.16 8.23 7.45
CA PRO A 167 -6.30 8.89 8.10
C PRO A 167 -7.67 8.59 7.48
N ALA A 168 -7.72 8.14 6.22
CA ALA A 168 -8.96 7.78 5.53
C ALA A 168 -9.51 6.40 5.91
N ILE A 169 -8.76 5.58 6.63
CA ILE A 169 -9.23 4.28 7.14
C ILE A 169 -10.11 4.48 8.37
N ALA A 170 -11.22 3.77 8.42
CA ALA A 170 -12.10 3.81 9.59
C ALA A 170 -11.34 3.37 10.86
N TYR A 171 -11.52 4.11 11.93
CA TYR A 171 -10.84 3.96 13.24
C TYR A 171 -9.34 4.30 13.23
N ALA A 172 -8.79 4.88 12.16
CA ALA A 172 -7.42 5.35 12.16
C ALA A 172 -7.18 6.43 13.23
N GLN A 173 -6.05 6.33 13.93
CA GLN A 173 -5.57 7.37 14.84
C GLN A 173 -4.52 8.23 14.14
N SER A 174 -4.55 9.53 14.44
CA SER A 174 -3.56 10.47 13.96
C SER A 174 -2.76 11.03 15.13
N TYR A 175 -1.46 10.92 15.04
CA TYR A 175 -0.51 11.42 16.01
C TYR A 175 0.27 12.61 15.43
N GLN A 176 1.02 13.31 16.28
CA GLN A 176 2.04 14.21 15.77
C GLN A 176 3.07 13.40 14.97
N PRO A 177 3.34 13.79 13.72
CA PRO A 177 4.37 13.11 12.93
C PRO A 177 5.69 13.09 13.68
N TRP A 178 6.44 12.00 13.56
CA TRP A 178 7.79 11.94 14.10
C TRP A 178 8.63 13.12 13.58
N PRO A 179 9.14 13.99 14.46
CA PRO A 179 9.94 15.12 14.03
C PRO A 179 11.30 14.66 13.48
N TYR A 180 11.85 15.42 12.55
CA TYR A 180 13.22 15.20 12.10
C TYR A 180 14.18 15.85 13.07
N ASP A 181 14.89 15.05 13.85
CA ASP A 181 15.89 15.49 14.82
C ASP A 181 17.08 14.51 14.86
N PRO A 182 18.08 14.71 13.98
CA PRO A 182 19.28 13.86 13.98
C PRO A 182 20.12 13.94 15.25
N ALA A 183 20.01 15.05 16.01
CA ALA A 183 20.72 15.19 17.29
C ALA A 183 20.11 14.25 18.33
N LYS A 184 18.78 14.26 18.45
CA LYS A 184 18.02 13.34 19.30
C LYS A 184 18.23 11.88 18.89
N ALA A 185 18.28 11.60 17.59
CA ALA A 185 18.58 10.26 17.07
C ALA A 185 19.94 9.76 17.56
N ARG A 186 21.00 10.58 17.46
CA ARG A 186 22.34 10.21 17.97
C ARG A 186 22.38 10.04 19.48
N GLU A 187 21.66 10.87 20.22
CA GLU A 187 21.53 10.72 21.69
C GLU A 187 20.93 9.34 22.05
N LEU A 188 19.80 9.00 21.44
CA LEU A 188 19.12 7.71 21.66
C LEU A 188 20.01 6.51 21.27
N LEU A 189 20.74 6.62 20.15
CA LEU A 189 21.70 5.58 19.76
C LEU A 189 22.81 5.42 20.79
N LYS A 190 23.35 6.51 21.32
CA LYS A 190 24.37 6.47 22.39
C LYS A 190 23.82 5.80 23.65
N GLU A 191 22.60 6.15 24.06
CA GLU A 191 21.91 5.54 25.22
C GLU A 191 21.61 4.05 24.98
N ALA A 192 21.39 3.66 23.74
CA ALA A 192 21.18 2.27 23.34
C ALA A 192 22.47 1.44 23.24
N GLY A 193 23.66 2.06 23.48
CA GLY A 193 24.95 1.39 23.38
C GLY A 193 25.60 1.46 22.00
N PHE A 194 25.12 2.30 21.10
CA PHE A 194 25.65 2.47 19.73
C PHE A 194 26.14 3.91 19.46
N PRO A 195 27.11 4.44 20.24
CA PRO A 195 27.55 5.83 20.09
C PRO A 195 28.15 6.15 18.71
N ASN A 196 28.67 5.12 18.01
CA ASN A 196 29.23 5.24 16.66
C ASN A 196 28.31 4.65 15.58
N GLY A 197 27.04 4.37 15.92
CA GLY A 197 26.09 3.72 15.03
C GLY A 197 26.37 2.21 14.85
N PHE A 198 25.82 1.66 13.77
CA PHE A 198 25.96 0.23 13.42
C PHE A 198 25.71 0.02 11.93
N SER A 199 25.97 -1.22 11.46
CA SER A 199 25.64 -1.62 10.09
C SER A 199 24.41 -2.52 10.06
N THR A 200 23.56 -2.35 9.03
CA THR A 200 22.33 -3.12 8.86
C THR A 200 21.93 -3.22 7.39
N THR A 201 20.86 -3.97 7.10
CA THR A 201 20.30 -4.11 5.76
C THR A 201 18.89 -3.52 5.67
N LEU A 202 18.55 -2.97 4.51
CA LEU A 202 17.21 -2.54 4.15
C LEU A 202 16.80 -3.26 2.85
N TRP A 203 15.82 -4.13 2.96
CA TRP A 203 15.31 -4.92 1.84
C TRP A 203 14.06 -4.28 1.23
N SER A 204 13.87 -4.47 -0.07
CA SER A 204 12.62 -4.11 -0.76
C SER A 204 12.43 -4.88 -2.06
N SER A 205 11.20 -5.24 -2.35
CA SER A 205 10.79 -5.76 -3.66
C SER A 205 10.25 -4.66 -4.60
N HIS A 206 10.16 -3.42 -4.12
CA HIS A 206 9.81 -2.29 -4.96
C HIS A 206 11.07 -1.75 -5.65
N ASN A 207 11.13 -1.85 -6.98
CA ASN A 207 12.29 -1.48 -7.80
C ASN A 207 12.03 -0.31 -8.77
N HIS A 208 10.83 0.28 -8.75
CA HIS A 208 10.50 1.46 -9.56
C HIS A 208 11.23 2.73 -9.05
N SER A 209 11.32 3.76 -9.89
CA SER A 209 12.10 4.98 -9.63
C SER A 209 11.81 5.64 -8.28
N THR A 210 10.54 5.76 -7.90
CA THR A 210 10.14 6.33 -6.60
C THR A 210 10.66 5.50 -5.43
N ALA A 211 10.54 4.17 -5.49
CA ALA A 211 11.05 3.30 -4.43
C ALA A 211 12.56 3.40 -4.29
N GLN A 212 13.29 3.45 -5.40
CA GLN A 212 14.75 3.65 -5.39
C GLN A 212 15.13 4.97 -4.71
N LYS A 213 14.41 6.07 -5.01
CA LYS A 213 14.62 7.35 -4.32
C LYS A 213 14.35 7.27 -2.82
N VAL A 214 13.27 6.57 -2.40
CA VAL A 214 12.96 6.36 -0.97
C VAL A 214 14.09 5.59 -0.27
N LEU A 215 14.56 4.49 -0.87
CA LEU A 215 15.63 3.66 -0.31
C LEU A 215 16.95 4.43 -0.20
N GLN A 216 17.35 5.16 -1.25
CA GLN A 216 18.56 5.98 -1.25
C GLN A 216 18.45 7.13 -0.25
N PHE A 217 17.31 7.83 -0.20
CA PHE A 217 17.07 8.88 0.77
C PHE A 217 17.17 8.36 2.20
N THR A 218 16.53 7.22 2.50
CA THR A 218 16.59 6.58 3.82
C THR A 218 18.03 6.21 4.19
N GLN A 219 18.78 5.61 3.27
CA GLN A 219 20.18 5.26 3.46
C GLN A 219 21.04 6.49 3.82
N GLN A 220 20.85 7.59 3.08
CA GLN A 220 21.57 8.85 3.33
C GLN A 220 21.22 9.48 4.68
N GLN A 221 19.93 9.49 5.05
CA GLN A 221 19.49 10.03 6.33
C GLN A 221 20.03 9.23 7.52
N LEU A 222 19.99 7.91 7.43
CA LEU A 222 20.52 7.03 8.47
C LEU A 222 22.04 7.11 8.60
N ALA A 223 22.75 7.32 7.49
CA ALA A 223 24.19 7.53 7.51
C ALA A 223 24.60 8.79 8.30
N GLN A 224 23.79 9.85 8.32
CA GLN A 224 24.04 11.07 9.08
C GLN A 224 24.05 10.85 10.60
N VAL A 225 23.43 9.78 11.07
CA VAL A 225 23.41 9.40 12.50
C VAL A 225 24.28 8.17 12.79
N GLY A 226 25.15 7.77 11.83
CA GLY A 226 26.12 6.68 12.00
C GLY A 226 25.57 5.29 11.62
N ILE A 227 24.33 5.16 11.16
CA ILE A 227 23.78 3.87 10.74
C ILE A 227 24.11 3.63 9.26
N LYS A 228 24.95 2.61 9.01
CA LYS A 228 25.35 2.19 7.66
C LYS A 228 24.36 1.16 7.12
N VAL A 229 23.58 1.54 6.11
CA VAL A 229 22.54 0.69 5.53
C VAL A 229 23.01 0.12 4.20
N GLN A 230 22.97 -1.20 4.07
CA GLN A 230 23.07 -1.87 2.78
C GLN A 230 21.66 -2.10 2.21
N VAL A 231 21.38 -1.49 1.08
CA VAL A 231 20.10 -1.70 0.37
C VAL A 231 20.18 -2.98 -0.46
N THR A 232 19.17 -3.84 -0.33
CA THR A 232 19.03 -5.08 -1.10
C THR A 232 17.71 -5.07 -1.85
N ALA A 233 17.79 -4.95 -3.17
CA ALA A 233 16.64 -5.13 -4.05
C ALA A 233 16.37 -6.63 -4.26
N MET A 234 15.11 -7.01 -4.32
CA MET A 234 14.64 -8.38 -4.56
C MET A 234 13.45 -8.37 -5.52
N ASP A 235 13.23 -9.46 -6.21
CA ASP A 235 12.02 -9.67 -7.00
C ASP A 235 10.85 -10.18 -6.12
N ALA A 236 9.68 -10.35 -6.73
CA ALA A 236 8.48 -10.81 -6.02
C ALA A 236 8.63 -12.24 -5.48
N GLY A 237 9.32 -13.12 -6.21
CA GLY A 237 9.58 -14.49 -5.79
C GLY A 237 10.53 -14.54 -4.58
N GLN A 238 11.60 -13.76 -4.62
CA GLN A 238 12.52 -13.60 -3.49
C GLN A 238 11.82 -13.00 -2.26
N ARG A 239 10.94 -12.01 -2.45
CA ARG A 239 10.12 -11.48 -1.35
C ARG A 239 9.26 -12.57 -0.72
N ALA A 240 8.53 -13.33 -1.54
CA ALA A 240 7.68 -14.41 -1.05
C ALA A 240 8.49 -15.47 -0.28
N ALA A 241 9.68 -15.83 -0.77
CA ALA A 241 10.52 -16.85 -0.15
C ALA A 241 11.25 -16.34 1.11
N GLU A 242 11.83 -15.13 1.06
CA GLU A 242 12.78 -14.66 2.09
C GLU A 242 12.11 -13.79 3.17
N VAL A 243 11.03 -13.07 2.84
CA VAL A 243 10.36 -12.14 3.76
C VAL A 243 9.07 -12.74 4.29
N GLU A 244 8.25 -13.33 3.40
CA GLU A 244 6.92 -13.83 3.73
C GLU A 244 6.91 -15.34 4.03
N GLY A 245 7.86 -16.11 3.50
CA GLY A 245 7.94 -17.56 3.66
C GLY A 245 8.74 -18.04 4.86
N LYS A 246 9.54 -17.17 5.49
CA LYS A 246 10.43 -17.54 6.61
C LYS A 246 9.89 -17.05 7.94
N GLY A 247 9.81 -17.96 8.91
CA GLY A 247 9.49 -17.66 10.29
C GLY A 247 10.61 -16.87 10.99
N GLN A 248 10.32 -16.39 12.21
CA GLN A 248 11.19 -15.54 13.00
C GLN A 248 12.64 -16.03 13.13
N LYS A 249 12.83 -17.33 13.37
CA LYS A 249 14.16 -17.92 13.56
C LYS A 249 15.01 -17.97 12.29
N GLU A 250 14.37 -18.05 11.14
CA GLU A 250 15.03 -18.21 9.83
C GLU A 250 15.11 -16.89 9.06
N SER A 251 14.41 -15.86 9.54
CA SER A 251 14.31 -14.57 8.86
C SER A 251 15.63 -13.82 8.83
N GLY A 252 16.09 -13.49 7.63
CA GLY A 252 17.20 -12.56 7.39
C GLY A 252 16.83 -11.09 7.43
N VAL A 253 15.52 -10.78 7.53
CA VAL A 253 15.02 -9.41 7.54
C VAL A 253 15.56 -8.64 8.74
N ARG A 254 16.11 -7.44 8.49
CA ARG A 254 16.44 -6.43 9.50
C ARG A 254 15.51 -5.25 9.40
N MET A 255 15.50 -4.59 8.23
CA MET A 255 14.52 -3.58 7.85
C MET A 255 13.92 -3.95 6.49
N PHE A 256 12.63 -3.73 6.30
CA PHE A 256 11.94 -4.00 5.04
C PHE A 256 11.04 -2.84 4.64
N TYR A 257 11.35 -2.23 3.48
CA TYR A 257 10.52 -1.18 2.89
C TYR A 257 9.40 -1.79 2.05
N THR A 258 8.18 -1.43 2.38
CA THR A 258 6.97 -1.89 1.67
C THR A 258 5.83 -0.88 1.82
N GLY A 259 4.63 -1.28 1.43
CA GLY A 259 3.40 -0.53 1.64
C GLY A 259 2.21 -1.44 1.87
N TRP A 260 1.16 -0.87 2.41
CA TRP A 260 -0.11 -1.54 2.65
C TRP A 260 -1.30 -0.66 2.32
N SER A 261 -2.33 -1.28 1.76
CA SER A 261 -3.63 -0.70 1.50
C SER A 261 -4.70 -1.57 2.18
N ALA A 262 -5.41 -1.00 3.15
CA ALA A 262 -6.49 -1.72 3.83
C ALA A 262 -7.76 -1.70 2.99
N SER A 263 -7.83 -2.56 1.97
CA SER A 263 -8.88 -2.58 0.93
C SER A 263 -10.31 -2.78 1.46
N THR A 264 -10.48 -3.17 2.71
CA THR A 264 -11.80 -3.20 3.37
C THR A 264 -12.23 -1.83 3.89
N GLY A 265 -11.34 -0.82 3.88
CA GLY A 265 -11.60 0.51 4.42
C GLY A 265 -11.64 0.57 5.95
N GLU A 266 -11.35 -0.53 6.66
CA GLU A 266 -11.39 -0.62 8.12
C GLU A 266 -10.03 -1.01 8.69
N ALA A 267 -9.76 -0.59 9.94
CA ALA A 267 -8.51 -0.81 10.67
C ALA A 267 -8.12 -2.28 10.79
N ASP A 268 -9.08 -3.20 10.88
CA ASP A 268 -8.82 -4.63 11.02
C ASP A 268 -7.85 -5.16 9.94
N TRP A 269 -8.13 -4.85 8.66
CA TRP A 269 -7.36 -5.37 7.53
C TRP A 269 -5.96 -4.76 7.39
N ALA A 270 -5.57 -3.86 8.28
CA ALA A 270 -4.21 -3.37 8.39
C ALA A 270 -3.58 -3.75 9.74
N LEU A 271 -4.31 -3.62 10.85
CA LEU A 271 -3.71 -3.87 12.16
C LEU A 271 -3.48 -5.36 12.40
N ALA A 272 -4.49 -6.21 12.17
CA ALA A 272 -4.35 -7.63 12.46
C ALA A 272 -3.29 -8.33 11.60
N PRO A 273 -3.28 -8.24 10.24
CA PRO A 273 -2.28 -8.93 9.42
C PRO A 273 -0.86 -8.42 9.62
N LEU A 274 -0.68 -7.17 10.10
CA LEU A 274 0.62 -6.51 10.14
C LEU A 274 1.24 -6.41 11.54
N PHE A 275 0.42 -6.57 12.62
CA PHE A 275 0.90 -6.36 13.99
C PHE A 275 0.49 -7.45 14.98
N ALA A 276 -0.55 -8.25 14.71
CA ALA A 276 -0.91 -9.34 15.60
C ALA A 276 0.19 -10.42 15.62
N SER A 277 0.51 -10.95 16.80
CA SER A 277 1.62 -11.88 16.99
C SER A 277 1.42 -13.21 16.27
N GLN A 278 0.17 -13.70 16.15
CA GLN A 278 -0.16 -14.90 15.39
C GLN A 278 0.00 -14.75 13.87
N ASN A 279 0.20 -13.53 13.39
CA ASN A 279 0.30 -13.18 11.97
C ASN A 279 1.75 -12.92 11.51
N TRP A 280 2.72 -13.43 12.25
CA TRP A 280 4.11 -13.49 11.79
C TRP A 280 4.23 -14.34 10.52
N PRO A 281 5.16 -14.02 9.62
CA PRO A 281 5.51 -14.92 8.53
C PRO A 281 5.84 -16.34 9.04
N PRO A 282 5.44 -17.42 8.36
CA PRO A 282 4.77 -17.43 7.06
C PRO A 282 3.23 -17.37 7.12
N THR A 283 2.64 -17.09 8.28
CA THR A 283 1.17 -17.06 8.43
C THR A 283 0.56 -15.87 7.68
N LEU A 284 1.03 -14.64 7.96
CA LEU A 284 0.65 -13.41 7.27
C LEU A 284 1.85 -12.44 7.20
N PHE A 285 1.62 -11.14 7.35
CA PHE A 285 2.55 -10.08 6.91
C PHE A 285 3.14 -9.25 8.05
N ASN A 286 3.11 -9.73 9.31
CA ASN A 286 3.78 -9.05 10.43
C ASN A 286 5.31 -9.25 10.33
N THR A 287 5.92 -8.63 9.32
CA THR A 287 7.36 -8.72 9.00
C THR A 287 8.26 -8.02 10.02
N ALA A 288 7.68 -7.26 10.94
CA ALA A 288 8.38 -6.73 12.10
C ALA A 288 8.58 -7.79 13.19
N PHE A 289 7.90 -8.92 13.12
CA PHE A 289 7.80 -9.91 14.19
C PHE A 289 7.40 -9.27 15.53
N TYR A 290 6.57 -8.24 15.43
CA TYR A 290 6.04 -7.52 16.59
C TYR A 290 5.11 -8.42 17.40
N SER A 291 5.16 -8.29 18.73
CA SER A 291 4.30 -9.05 19.64
C SER A 291 4.03 -8.19 20.88
N ASN A 292 2.75 -7.97 21.15
CA ASN A 292 2.28 -7.34 22.36
C ASN A 292 0.92 -7.97 22.70
N PRO A 293 0.81 -8.69 23.86
CA PRO A 293 -0.43 -9.37 24.24
C PRO A 293 -1.64 -8.45 24.37
N GLN A 294 -1.44 -7.18 24.76
CA GLN A 294 -2.55 -6.22 24.86
C GLN A 294 -3.06 -5.85 23.46
N VAL A 295 -2.14 -5.62 22.50
CA VAL A 295 -2.51 -5.37 21.09
C VAL A 295 -3.26 -6.57 20.52
N ASP A 296 -2.77 -7.80 20.75
CA ASP A 296 -3.43 -9.01 20.27
C ASP A 296 -4.86 -9.13 20.81
N ASN A 297 -5.05 -8.85 22.10
CA ASN A 297 -6.37 -8.89 22.74
C ASN A 297 -7.29 -7.79 22.20
N ASP A 298 -6.81 -6.54 22.11
CA ASP A 298 -7.61 -5.41 21.62
C ASP A 298 -8.08 -5.65 20.18
N LEU A 299 -7.21 -6.17 19.30
CA LEU A 299 -7.57 -6.51 17.93
C LEU A 299 -8.61 -7.65 17.87
N ALA A 300 -8.42 -8.70 18.67
CA ALA A 300 -9.36 -9.82 18.72
C ALA A 300 -10.73 -9.41 19.27
N ASP A 301 -10.77 -8.56 20.29
CA ASP A 301 -12.01 -8.10 20.92
C ASP A 301 -12.74 -7.06 20.04
N ALA A 302 -12.00 -6.22 19.29
CA ALA A 302 -12.60 -5.30 18.32
C ALA A 302 -13.42 -6.03 17.25
N LEU A 303 -13.01 -7.24 16.86
CA LEU A 303 -13.77 -8.07 15.90
C LEU A 303 -15.03 -8.71 16.50
N LYS A 304 -15.08 -8.87 17.84
CA LYS A 304 -16.22 -9.50 18.52
C LYS A 304 -17.32 -8.52 18.88
N THR A 305 -16.97 -7.25 19.15
CA THR A 305 -17.95 -6.24 19.54
C THR A 305 -18.69 -5.66 18.34
N THR A 306 -19.99 -5.42 18.52
CA THR A 306 -20.84 -4.69 17.56
C THR A 306 -21.11 -3.25 17.98
N LYS A 307 -20.53 -2.82 19.12
CA LYS A 307 -20.67 -1.46 19.64
C LYS A 307 -19.58 -0.57 19.05
N PRO A 308 -19.93 0.46 18.26
CA PRO A 308 -18.93 1.28 17.55
C PRO A 308 -17.93 1.98 18.49
N GLU A 309 -18.39 2.47 19.64
CA GLU A 309 -17.54 3.19 20.61
C GLU A 309 -16.51 2.26 21.25
N GLU A 310 -16.92 1.04 21.58
CA GLU A 310 -16.02 0.02 22.14
C GLU A 310 -15.00 -0.42 21.10
N LYS A 311 -15.43 -0.63 19.86
CA LYS A 311 -14.57 -0.96 18.73
C LYS A 311 -13.55 0.14 18.49
N ALA A 312 -13.98 1.41 18.47
CA ALA A 312 -13.12 2.57 18.30
C ALA A 312 -12.06 2.67 19.41
N ARG A 313 -12.46 2.43 20.68
CA ARG A 313 -11.54 2.43 21.82
C ARG A 313 -10.49 1.34 21.67
N LEU A 314 -10.88 0.10 21.38
CA LEU A 314 -9.96 -1.04 21.24
C LEU A 314 -8.94 -0.81 20.12
N TYR A 315 -9.38 -0.34 18.94
CA TYR A 315 -8.45 0.00 17.86
C TYR A 315 -7.55 1.19 18.20
N LYS A 316 -8.04 2.16 18.99
CA LYS A 316 -7.22 3.27 19.47
C LYS A 316 -6.13 2.77 20.42
N ASP A 317 -6.50 1.97 21.43
CA ASP A 317 -5.58 1.45 22.44
C ASP A 317 -4.46 0.61 21.77
N ALA A 318 -4.81 -0.25 20.80
CA ALA A 318 -3.85 -0.99 20.00
C ALA A 318 -2.90 -0.08 19.22
N GLN A 319 -3.43 0.94 18.51
CA GLN A 319 -2.61 1.88 17.73
C GLN A 319 -1.70 2.74 18.62
N ASP A 320 -2.14 3.17 19.79
CA ASP A 320 -1.34 3.92 20.76
C ASP A 320 -0.11 3.11 21.19
N LEU A 321 -0.29 1.81 21.50
CA LEU A 321 0.81 0.90 21.85
C LEU A 321 1.78 0.70 20.68
N ILE A 322 1.26 0.42 19.49
CA ILE A 322 2.09 0.21 18.30
C ILE A 322 2.88 1.47 17.95
N TRP A 323 2.26 2.66 18.03
CA TRP A 323 2.93 3.93 17.79
C TRP A 323 4.05 4.18 18.79
N LYS A 324 3.78 3.96 20.08
CA LYS A 324 4.74 4.10 21.18
C LYS A 324 5.92 3.14 21.04
N GLU A 325 5.67 1.88 20.69
CA GLU A 325 6.70 0.84 20.62
C GLU A 325 7.48 0.86 19.30
N SER A 326 6.98 1.59 18.30
CA SER A 326 7.64 1.92 17.04
C SER A 326 8.25 0.74 16.30
N PRO A 327 7.50 -0.37 16.04
CA PRO A 327 8.02 -1.47 15.23
C PRO A 327 8.23 -1.07 13.76
N TRP A 328 7.67 0.05 13.37
CA TRP A 328 7.77 0.63 12.03
C TRP A 328 8.41 2.02 12.05
N VAL A 329 8.88 2.41 10.86
CA VAL A 329 9.07 3.79 10.44
C VAL A 329 7.96 4.13 9.45
N PRO A 330 6.82 4.67 9.90
CA PRO A 330 5.79 5.16 9.00
C PRO A 330 6.36 6.34 8.20
N LEU A 331 6.29 6.26 6.87
CA LEU A 331 6.92 7.26 5.99
C LEU A 331 5.89 8.27 5.47
N VAL A 332 5.02 7.80 4.57
CA VAL A 332 4.06 8.66 3.87
C VAL A 332 2.78 7.90 3.53
N VAL A 333 1.71 8.66 3.31
CA VAL A 333 0.52 8.20 2.58
C VAL A 333 0.61 8.78 1.16
N GLU A 334 0.63 7.92 0.13
CA GLU A 334 0.73 8.33 -1.27
C GLU A 334 -0.59 8.92 -1.77
N LYS A 335 -0.52 9.81 -2.77
CA LYS A 335 -1.66 10.15 -3.61
C LYS A 335 -1.65 9.27 -4.86
N LEU A 336 -2.83 8.90 -5.33
CA LEU A 336 -3.00 8.22 -6.61
C LEU A 336 -2.95 9.26 -7.72
N VAL A 337 -1.88 9.22 -8.53
CA VAL A 337 -1.73 10.14 -9.66
C VAL A 337 -2.09 9.41 -10.94
N SER A 338 -3.15 9.88 -11.59
CA SER A 338 -3.63 9.41 -12.88
C SER A 338 -3.73 10.57 -13.86
N ALA A 339 -3.83 10.24 -15.13
CA ALA A 339 -4.18 11.23 -16.14
C ALA A 339 -5.10 10.60 -17.20
N HIS A 340 -5.95 11.40 -17.77
CA HIS A 340 -6.92 10.95 -18.76
C HIS A 340 -7.20 12.02 -19.81
N ASN A 341 -7.72 11.58 -20.97
CA ASN A 341 -8.28 12.49 -21.95
C ASN A 341 -9.53 13.16 -21.37
N LYS A 342 -9.67 14.49 -21.49
CA LYS A 342 -10.84 15.23 -20.99
C LYS A 342 -12.18 14.79 -21.58
N ALA A 343 -12.16 14.11 -22.74
CA ALA A 343 -13.35 13.50 -23.31
C ALA A 343 -13.83 12.27 -22.54
N LEU A 344 -12.97 11.62 -21.74
CA LEU A 344 -13.34 10.51 -20.87
C LEU A 344 -13.90 11.03 -19.56
N THR A 345 -15.14 10.68 -19.27
CA THR A 345 -15.90 11.12 -18.09
C THR A 345 -16.56 9.93 -17.40
N GLY A 346 -17.09 10.11 -16.18
CA GLY A 346 -17.92 9.09 -15.50
C GLY A 346 -17.15 7.90 -14.94
N PHE A 347 -15.83 7.94 -14.88
CA PHE A 347 -15.02 6.95 -14.17
C PHE A 347 -14.54 7.51 -12.83
N TYR A 348 -14.11 6.60 -11.93
CA TYR A 348 -13.43 7.01 -10.71
C TYR A 348 -12.36 6.01 -10.29
N ILE A 349 -11.42 6.50 -9.48
CA ILE A 349 -10.37 5.67 -8.86
C ILE A 349 -10.70 5.54 -7.39
N MET A 350 -10.80 4.30 -6.92
CA MET A 350 -11.00 4.01 -5.51
C MET A 350 -9.71 4.25 -4.73
N PRO A 351 -9.79 4.63 -3.45
CA PRO A 351 -8.59 4.90 -2.63
C PRO A 351 -7.62 3.72 -2.49
N ASP A 352 -8.08 2.50 -2.71
CA ASP A 352 -7.30 1.26 -2.70
C ASP A 352 -6.65 0.90 -4.05
N THR A 353 -6.72 1.80 -5.05
CA THR A 353 -6.26 1.65 -6.42
C THR A 353 -7.19 0.89 -7.37
N GLY A 354 -8.38 0.52 -6.95
CA GLY A 354 -9.41 -0.01 -7.83
C GLY A 354 -9.93 1.05 -8.81
N PHE A 355 -10.50 0.61 -9.94
CA PHE A 355 -11.11 1.49 -10.94
C PHE A 355 -12.55 1.09 -11.18
N SER A 356 -13.44 2.09 -11.33
CA SER A 356 -14.76 1.87 -11.88
C SER A 356 -14.93 2.66 -13.18
N PHE A 357 -15.37 1.94 -14.22
CA PHE A 357 -15.74 2.47 -15.53
C PHE A 357 -17.20 2.17 -15.85
N ASP A 358 -18.02 1.89 -14.85
CA ASP A 358 -19.42 1.48 -15.02
C ASP A 358 -20.21 2.58 -15.70
N ASP A 359 -20.03 3.84 -15.28
CA ASP A 359 -20.64 5.04 -15.83
C ASP A 359 -19.79 5.76 -16.87
N ALA A 360 -18.61 5.20 -17.21
CA ALA A 360 -17.65 5.86 -18.09
C ALA A 360 -18.25 6.12 -19.48
N ASP A 361 -17.93 7.31 -20.01
CA ASP A 361 -18.35 7.80 -21.31
C ASP A 361 -17.18 8.48 -22.00
N LEU A 362 -17.05 8.31 -23.30
CA LEU A 362 -16.03 8.95 -24.14
C LEU A 362 -16.73 9.77 -25.21
N LYS A 363 -16.68 11.11 -25.07
CA LYS A 363 -17.34 12.08 -25.95
C LYS A 363 -16.45 12.56 -27.06
#